data_3851d4da9a149d7981e1fc7360baa31a
#
_entry.id   3851d4da9a149d7981e1fc7360baa31a
#
_cell.length_a   1.000
_cell.length_b   1.000
_cell.length_c   1.000
_cell.angle_alpha   90.00
_cell.angle_beta   90.00
_cell.angle_gamma   90.00
#
_symmetry.space_group_name_H-M   'P 1'
#
loop_
_entity.id
_entity.type
_entity.pdbx_description
1 polymer ?
#
loop_
_entity_poly.entity_id
_entity_poly.type
_entity_poly.pdbx_seq_one_letter_code
_entity_poly.pdbx_strand_id
1 'polypeptide(L)'
;MSYSEIISIFISVVSIIIALAALFQTNRQIALSNKQQLFDRRLSRYLEFNTIYSLYDTNKLYLKDETTFYHTNDLIFLWLTNCVDLEEMMLAVSNPLHQKEQKILLTKYERLKNAAIEISMVYDGDAAVIAGEFVSSFADLLKAMYQQQVYISKLKEQEERDGIPLYLCLLQSVL
;
A
#
# COMPACT_ATOMS: atom_id res chain seq x y z
N MET A 1 -28.43 -28.68 59.50
CA MET A 1 -28.00 -28.57 58.11
C MET A 1 -28.20 -29.93 57.46
N SER A 2 -29.03 -30.02 56.43
CA SER A 2 -29.25 -31.27 55.69
C SER A 2 -28.01 -31.64 54.87
N TYR A 3 -27.75 -32.92 54.65
CA TYR A 3 -26.62 -33.39 53.84
C TYR A 3 -26.65 -32.82 52.40
N SER A 4 -27.85 -32.61 51.88
CA SER A 4 -28.08 -31.98 50.57
C SER A 4 -27.66 -30.48 50.51
N GLU A 5 -27.84 -29.76 51.61
CA GLU A 5 -27.42 -28.33 51.67
C GLU A 5 -25.90 -28.18 51.66
N ILE A 6 -25.17 -29.07 52.34
CA ILE A 6 -23.70 -29.08 52.35
C ILE A 6 -23.15 -29.37 50.96
N ILE A 7 -23.72 -30.34 50.24
CA ILE A 7 -23.32 -30.70 48.88
C ILE A 7 -23.59 -29.52 47.93
N SER A 8 -24.75 -28.86 48.03
CA SER A 8 -25.07 -27.69 47.21
C SER A 8 -24.11 -26.52 47.38
N ILE A 9 -23.74 -26.25 48.64
CA ILE A 9 -22.73 -25.18 48.95
C ILE A 9 -21.38 -25.55 48.34
N PHE A 10 -20.96 -26.81 48.46
CA PHE A 10 -19.67 -27.27 47.90
C PHE A 10 -19.65 -27.13 46.37
N ILE A 11 -20.70 -27.55 45.68
CA ILE A 11 -20.81 -27.39 44.22
C ILE A 11 -20.77 -25.92 43.83
N SER A 12 -21.45 -25.03 44.57
CA SER A 12 -21.46 -23.59 44.29
C SER A 12 -20.06 -22.97 44.42
N VAL A 13 -19.31 -23.35 45.46
CA VAL A 13 -17.93 -22.87 45.64
C VAL A 13 -17.01 -23.33 44.52
N VAL A 14 -17.09 -24.61 44.15
CA VAL A 14 -16.31 -25.15 43.02
C VAL A 14 -16.67 -24.45 41.72
N SER A 15 -17.95 -24.18 41.47
CA SER A 15 -18.38 -23.44 40.26
C SER A 15 -17.83 -22.02 40.21
N ILE A 16 -17.78 -21.33 41.33
CA ILE A 16 -17.16 -19.97 41.42
C ILE A 16 -15.68 -20.03 41.10
N ILE A 17 -14.95 -21.01 41.63
CA ILE A 17 -13.52 -21.18 41.37
C ILE A 17 -13.25 -21.42 39.87
N ILE A 18 -14.06 -22.32 39.24
CA ILE A 18 -13.95 -22.57 37.80
C ILE A 18 -14.26 -21.34 37.00
N ALA A 19 -15.28 -20.56 37.35
CA ALA A 19 -15.65 -19.34 36.69
C ALA A 19 -14.51 -18.26 36.74
N LEU A 20 -13.89 -18.12 37.92
CA LEU A 20 -12.74 -17.21 38.08
C LEU A 20 -11.52 -17.65 37.27
N ALA A 21 -11.21 -18.95 37.24
CA ALA A 21 -10.16 -19.52 36.44
C ALA A 21 -10.42 -19.30 34.93
N ALA A 22 -11.64 -19.50 34.48
CA ALA A 22 -12.04 -19.25 33.09
C ALA A 22 -11.88 -17.77 32.70
N LEU A 23 -12.30 -16.84 33.56
CA LEU A 23 -12.12 -15.41 33.33
C LEU A 23 -10.63 -15.02 33.21
N PHE A 24 -9.79 -15.56 34.08
CA PHE A 24 -8.35 -15.31 34.04
C PHE A 24 -7.71 -15.83 32.73
N GLN A 25 -8.09 -17.05 32.31
CA GLN A 25 -7.63 -17.61 31.03
C GLN A 25 -8.10 -16.77 29.85
N THR A 26 -9.38 -16.36 29.84
CA THR A 26 -9.93 -15.52 28.77
C THR A 26 -9.18 -14.21 28.64
N ASN A 27 -8.93 -13.50 29.74
CA ASN A 27 -8.17 -12.25 29.73
C ASN A 27 -6.74 -12.45 29.20
N ARG A 28 -6.09 -13.55 29.55
CA ARG A 28 -4.75 -13.90 29.03
C ARG A 28 -4.80 -14.20 27.54
N GLN A 29 -5.81 -14.91 27.05
CA GLN A 29 -5.99 -15.20 25.64
C GLN A 29 -6.24 -13.93 24.81
N ILE A 30 -7.07 -13.00 25.31
CA ILE A 30 -7.32 -11.72 24.68
C ILE A 30 -6.01 -10.92 24.56
N ALA A 31 -5.22 -10.85 25.63
CA ALA A 31 -3.94 -10.15 25.62
C ALA A 31 -2.94 -10.76 24.62
N LEU A 32 -2.88 -12.08 24.50
CA LEU A 32 -2.04 -12.77 23.53
C LEU A 32 -2.53 -12.55 22.10
N SER A 33 -3.84 -12.66 21.87
CA SER A 33 -4.46 -12.41 20.56
C SER A 33 -4.20 -10.99 20.06
N ASN A 34 -4.32 -9.98 20.94
CA ASN A 34 -4.03 -8.59 20.59
C ASN A 34 -2.56 -8.39 20.22
N LYS A 35 -1.62 -9.02 20.93
CA LYS A 35 -0.19 -8.97 20.60
C LYS A 35 0.10 -9.63 19.26
N GLN A 36 -0.52 -10.78 18.98
CA GLN A 36 -0.36 -11.47 17.72
C GLN A 36 -0.91 -10.66 16.56
N GLN A 37 -2.12 -10.09 16.69
CA GLN A 37 -2.70 -9.22 15.66
C GLN A 37 -1.82 -7.99 15.36
N LEU A 38 -1.26 -7.38 16.41
CA LEU A 38 -0.34 -6.25 16.22
C LEU A 38 0.94 -6.69 15.52
N PHE A 39 1.50 -7.84 15.89
CA PHE A 39 2.68 -8.40 15.22
C PHE A 39 2.40 -8.69 13.75
N ASP A 40 1.29 -9.34 13.42
CA ASP A 40 0.92 -9.67 12.05
C ASP A 40 0.75 -8.40 11.18
N ARG A 41 0.13 -7.35 11.73
CA ARG A 41 0.03 -6.05 11.08
C ARG A 41 1.42 -5.43 10.84
N ARG A 42 2.29 -5.41 11.85
CA ARG A 42 3.66 -4.92 11.73
C ARG A 42 4.42 -5.67 10.65
N LEU A 43 4.39 -6.99 10.69
CA LEU A 43 5.09 -7.82 9.71
C LEU A 43 4.58 -7.55 8.28
N SER A 44 3.26 -7.49 8.07
CA SER A 44 2.67 -7.18 6.77
C SER A 44 3.13 -5.83 6.23
N ARG A 45 3.12 -4.77 7.05
CA ARG A 45 3.56 -3.43 6.64
C ARG A 45 5.06 -3.35 6.42
N TYR A 46 5.85 -4.08 7.20
CA TYR A 46 7.30 -4.18 6.97
C TYR A 46 7.61 -4.82 5.61
N LEU A 47 6.95 -5.93 5.27
CA LEU A 47 7.16 -6.62 4.00
C LEU A 47 6.77 -5.73 2.81
N GLU A 48 5.64 -5.03 2.91
CA GLU A 48 5.19 -4.09 1.88
C GLU A 48 6.19 -2.92 1.70
N PHE A 49 6.62 -2.30 2.79
CA PHE A 49 7.65 -1.27 2.76
C PHE A 49 8.96 -1.77 2.14
N ASN A 50 9.45 -2.93 2.59
CA ASN A 50 10.70 -3.51 2.11
C ASN A 50 10.64 -3.83 0.62
N THR A 51 9.50 -4.30 0.12
CA THR A 51 9.27 -4.56 -1.32
C THR A 51 9.38 -3.26 -2.11
N ILE A 52 8.66 -2.21 -1.71
CA ILE A 52 8.67 -0.90 -2.36
C ILE A 52 10.07 -0.27 -2.31
N TYR A 53 10.72 -0.34 -1.16
CA TYR A 53 12.09 0.16 -0.99
C TYR A 53 13.07 -0.56 -1.91
N SER A 54 13.00 -1.88 -1.99
CA SER A 54 13.86 -2.69 -2.86
C SER A 54 13.66 -2.35 -4.34
N LEU A 55 12.39 -2.19 -4.78
CA LEU A 55 12.08 -1.77 -6.14
C LEU A 55 12.67 -0.40 -6.47
N TYR A 56 12.50 0.56 -5.56
CA TYR A 56 13.06 1.90 -5.74
C TYR A 56 14.59 1.88 -5.72
N ASP A 57 15.20 1.22 -4.73
CA ASP A 57 16.66 1.20 -4.57
C ASP A 57 17.36 0.58 -5.77
N THR A 58 16.79 -0.48 -6.33
CA THR A 58 17.30 -1.15 -7.54
C THR A 58 17.18 -0.26 -8.77
N ASN A 59 16.11 0.52 -8.89
CA ASN A 59 15.80 1.27 -10.11
C ASN A 59 16.09 2.77 -10.03
N LYS A 60 16.51 3.30 -8.87
CA LYS A 60 16.75 4.75 -8.66
C LYS A 60 17.79 5.36 -9.60
N LEU A 61 18.74 4.60 -10.12
CA LEU A 61 19.74 5.08 -11.06
C LEU A 61 19.12 5.50 -12.39
N TYR A 62 18.11 4.77 -12.85
CA TYR A 62 17.39 5.09 -14.08
C TYR A 62 16.51 6.34 -13.96
N LEU A 63 16.14 6.72 -12.73
CA LEU A 63 15.39 7.96 -12.46
C LEU A 63 16.29 9.21 -12.46
N LYS A 64 17.61 9.06 -12.33
CA LYS A 64 18.58 10.17 -12.29
C LYS A 64 19.14 10.55 -13.65
N ASP A 65 19.03 9.67 -14.62
CA ASP A 65 19.58 9.89 -15.95
C ASP A 65 18.54 10.58 -16.85
N GLU A 66 18.70 11.90 -17.03
CA GLU A 66 17.81 12.72 -17.86
C GLU A 66 17.76 12.23 -19.32
N THR A 67 18.83 11.63 -19.83
CA THR A 67 18.88 11.13 -21.22
C THR A 67 18.08 9.85 -21.41
N THR A 68 17.96 9.03 -20.37
CA THR A 68 17.22 7.76 -20.37
C THR A 68 15.70 8.00 -20.26
N PHE A 69 15.29 9.13 -19.68
CA PHE A 69 13.90 9.42 -19.34
C PHE A 69 12.97 9.51 -20.58
N TYR A 70 13.47 9.97 -21.71
CA TYR A 70 12.65 10.19 -22.91
C TYR A 70 12.22 8.92 -23.64
N HIS A 71 12.94 7.81 -23.47
CA HIS A 71 12.69 6.59 -24.25
C HIS A 71 12.15 5.40 -23.44
N THR A 72 12.06 5.52 -22.11
CA THR A 72 11.87 4.36 -21.23
C THR A 72 10.86 4.56 -20.10
N ASN A 73 9.98 5.56 -20.18
CA ASN A 73 9.01 5.82 -19.10
C ASN A 73 8.17 4.59 -18.76
N ASP A 74 7.69 3.87 -19.79
CA ASP A 74 6.89 2.66 -19.61
C ASP A 74 7.72 1.53 -18.97
N LEU A 75 8.99 1.42 -19.35
CA LEU A 75 9.91 0.42 -18.80
C LEU A 75 10.28 0.72 -17.36
N ILE A 76 10.55 1.99 -17.03
CA ILE A 76 10.82 2.43 -15.65
C ILE A 76 9.59 2.19 -14.77
N PHE A 77 8.40 2.50 -15.27
CA PHE A 77 7.16 2.24 -14.55
C PHE A 77 6.96 0.75 -14.29
N LEU A 78 7.21 -0.10 -15.30
CA LEU A 78 7.19 -1.56 -15.14
C LEU A 78 8.15 -2.02 -14.05
N TRP A 79 9.39 -1.52 -14.03
CA TRP A 79 10.37 -1.89 -13.02
C TRP A 79 9.98 -1.46 -11.61
N LEU A 80 9.37 -0.28 -11.46
CA LEU A 80 8.88 0.23 -10.17
C LEU A 80 7.60 -0.48 -9.70
N THR A 81 6.88 -1.15 -10.58
CA THR A 81 5.65 -1.88 -10.26
C THR A 81 5.80 -3.41 -10.36
N ASN A 82 7.02 -3.91 -10.56
CA ASN A 82 7.31 -5.34 -10.72
C ASN A 82 7.25 -6.10 -9.38
N CYS A 83 6.05 -6.12 -8.80
CA CYS A 83 5.72 -6.97 -7.66
C CYS A 83 4.23 -7.33 -7.71
N VAL A 84 3.87 -8.44 -7.06
CA VAL A 84 2.51 -9.02 -7.07
C VAL A 84 1.41 -7.99 -6.75
N ASP A 85 1.70 -7.07 -5.82
CA ASP A 85 0.71 -6.07 -5.39
C ASP A 85 0.53 -4.90 -6.37
N LEU A 86 1.51 -4.61 -7.21
CA LEU A 86 1.54 -3.42 -8.07
C LEU A 86 1.52 -3.73 -9.58
N GLU A 87 1.71 -5.00 -9.99
CA GLU A 87 1.83 -5.39 -11.41
C GLU A 87 0.63 -4.94 -12.26
N GLU A 88 -0.57 -4.95 -11.69
CA GLU A 88 -1.78 -4.50 -12.38
C GLU A 88 -1.75 -3.00 -12.75
N MET A 89 -0.93 -2.20 -12.06
CA MET A 89 -0.79 -0.77 -12.37
C MET A 89 -0.15 -0.55 -13.75
N MET A 90 0.66 -1.51 -14.23
CA MET A 90 1.28 -1.45 -15.55
C MET A 90 0.24 -1.39 -16.68
N LEU A 91 -0.89 -2.07 -16.51
CA LEU A 91 -1.97 -2.04 -17.51
C LEU A 91 -2.52 -0.62 -17.71
N ALA A 92 -2.57 0.18 -16.66
CA ALA A 92 -3.03 1.56 -16.74
C ALA A 92 -2.07 2.47 -17.50
N VAL A 93 -0.76 2.19 -17.46
CA VAL A 93 0.23 2.94 -18.23
C VAL A 93 0.23 2.51 -19.69
N SER A 94 0.08 1.21 -19.95
CA SER A 94 -0.02 0.69 -21.33
C SER A 94 -1.31 1.15 -22.04
N ASN A 95 -2.40 1.36 -21.28
CA ASN A 95 -3.69 1.80 -21.80
C ASN A 95 -4.24 2.99 -20.99
N PRO A 96 -3.58 4.16 -21.04
CA PRO A 96 -3.80 5.25 -20.09
C PRO A 96 -5.17 5.92 -20.21
N LEU A 97 -5.86 5.76 -21.33
CA LEU A 97 -7.19 6.33 -21.56
C LEU A 97 -8.33 5.33 -21.29
N HIS A 98 -8.01 4.08 -20.93
CA HIS A 98 -9.00 3.06 -20.68
C HIS A 98 -9.50 3.11 -19.24
N GLN A 99 -10.81 3.34 -19.06
CA GLN A 99 -11.42 3.63 -17.74
C GLN A 99 -11.22 2.52 -16.69
N LYS A 100 -11.23 1.25 -17.12
CA LYS A 100 -11.08 0.10 -16.19
C LYS A 100 -9.70 0.08 -15.56
N GLU A 101 -8.67 0.26 -16.35
CA GLU A 101 -7.27 0.27 -15.92
C GLU A 101 -6.95 1.50 -15.05
N GLN A 102 -7.54 2.66 -15.38
CA GLN A 102 -7.47 3.87 -14.55
C GLN A 102 -8.02 3.61 -13.15
N LYS A 103 -9.16 2.92 -13.04
CA LYS A 103 -9.77 2.58 -11.75
C LYS A 103 -8.86 1.67 -10.92
N ILE A 104 -8.23 0.68 -11.55
CA ILE A 104 -7.27 -0.22 -10.88
C ILE A 104 -6.10 0.59 -10.31
N LEU A 105 -5.50 1.46 -11.12
CA LEU A 105 -4.39 2.33 -10.67
C LEU A 105 -4.79 3.20 -9.49
N LEU A 106 -5.94 3.88 -9.56
CA LEU A 106 -6.41 4.74 -8.48
C LEU A 106 -6.66 3.95 -7.18
N THR A 107 -7.22 2.74 -7.29
CA THR A 107 -7.44 1.87 -6.12
C THR A 107 -6.10 1.44 -5.50
N LYS A 108 -5.11 1.07 -6.30
CA LYS A 108 -3.77 0.71 -5.81
C LYS A 108 -3.05 1.92 -5.21
N TYR A 109 -3.17 3.10 -5.83
CA TYR A 109 -2.64 4.36 -5.29
C TYR A 109 -3.21 4.67 -3.90
N GLU A 110 -4.53 4.58 -3.75
CA GLU A 110 -5.20 4.79 -2.46
C GLU A 110 -4.73 3.77 -1.41
N ARG A 111 -4.58 2.50 -1.80
CA ARG A 111 -4.04 1.46 -0.93
C ARG A 111 -2.62 1.79 -0.45
N LEU A 112 -1.73 2.27 -1.32
CA LEU A 112 -0.38 2.69 -0.95
C LEU A 112 -0.39 3.88 0.02
N LYS A 113 -1.27 4.86 -0.20
CA LYS A 113 -1.44 6.01 0.72
C LYS A 113 -1.93 5.55 2.09
N ASN A 114 -2.86 4.62 2.15
CA ASN A 114 -3.34 4.05 3.41
C ASN A 114 -2.24 3.24 4.11
N ALA A 115 -1.45 2.45 3.37
CA ALA A 115 -0.30 1.73 3.92
C ALA A 115 0.75 2.68 4.52
N ALA A 116 1.02 3.82 3.87
CA ALA A 116 1.91 4.85 4.38
C ALA A 116 1.45 5.41 5.74
N ILE A 117 0.16 5.68 5.88
CA ILE A 117 -0.44 6.12 7.16
C ILE A 117 -0.35 5.01 8.21
N GLU A 118 -0.68 3.77 7.84
CA GLU A 118 -0.60 2.65 8.79
C GLU A 118 0.83 2.39 9.28
N ILE A 119 1.84 2.52 8.42
CA ILE A 119 3.25 2.39 8.81
C ILE A 119 3.58 3.41 9.91
N SER A 120 3.21 4.68 9.74
CA SER A 120 3.48 5.72 10.73
C SER A 120 2.71 5.53 12.05
N MET A 121 1.59 4.78 12.05
CA MET A 121 0.78 4.50 13.24
C MET A 121 1.17 3.22 13.99
N VAL A 122 1.64 2.20 13.25
CA VAL A 122 1.92 0.86 13.81
C VAL A 122 3.32 0.76 14.40
N TYR A 123 4.24 1.60 13.94
CA TYR A 123 5.60 1.71 14.46
C TYR A 123 5.79 3.02 15.21
N ASP A 124 6.68 3.00 16.19
CA ASP A 124 7.01 4.18 16.99
C ASP A 124 8.29 4.85 16.49
N GLY A 125 8.37 6.17 16.65
CA GLY A 125 9.55 6.97 16.40
C GLY A 125 9.69 7.55 14.99
N ASP A 126 10.69 8.39 14.79
CA ASP A 126 10.92 9.15 13.57
C ASP A 126 11.11 8.26 12.33
N ALA A 127 11.72 7.08 12.52
CA ALA A 127 11.91 6.12 11.42
C ALA A 127 10.58 5.65 10.81
N ALA A 128 9.52 5.54 11.61
CA ALA A 128 8.19 5.18 11.13
C ALA A 128 7.56 6.27 10.26
N VAL A 129 7.75 7.53 10.67
CA VAL A 129 7.28 8.70 9.92
C VAL A 129 8.01 8.76 8.58
N ILE A 130 9.34 8.65 8.57
CA ILE A 130 10.16 8.66 7.36
C ILE A 130 9.78 7.50 6.42
N ALA A 131 9.55 6.30 6.94
CA ALA A 131 9.12 5.16 6.14
C ALA A 131 7.72 5.38 5.53
N GLY A 132 6.79 5.94 6.28
CA GLY A 132 5.47 6.32 5.78
C GLY A 132 5.55 7.40 4.69
N GLU A 133 6.33 8.46 4.90
CA GLU A 133 6.57 9.50 3.91
C GLU A 133 7.22 8.95 2.63
N PHE A 134 8.16 8.02 2.76
CA PHE A 134 8.76 7.35 1.61
C PHE A 134 7.71 6.60 0.78
N VAL A 135 6.86 5.76 1.40
CA VAL A 135 5.80 5.02 0.70
C VAL A 135 4.80 5.96 0.05
N SER A 136 4.44 7.05 0.75
CA SER A 136 3.56 8.09 0.21
C SER A 136 4.16 8.76 -1.02
N SER A 137 5.44 9.14 -0.95
CA SER A 137 6.16 9.78 -2.07
C SER A 137 6.35 8.84 -3.25
N PHE A 138 6.57 7.56 -2.99
CA PHE A 138 6.63 6.53 -4.03
C PHE A 138 5.28 6.39 -4.76
N ALA A 139 4.16 6.41 -4.03
CA ALA A 139 2.84 6.40 -4.63
C ALA A 139 2.60 7.66 -5.50
N ASP A 140 3.04 8.84 -5.03
CA ASP A 140 2.95 10.09 -5.81
C ASP A 140 3.81 10.05 -7.07
N LEU A 141 5.00 9.44 -7.01
CA LEU A 141 5.86 9.21 -8.17
C LEU A 141 5.12 8.37 -9.23
N LEU A 142 4.56 7.22 -8.85
CA LEU A 142 3.81 6.36 -9.78
C LEU A 142 2.62 7.09 -10.40
N LYS A 143 1.90 7.89 -9.61
CA LYS A 143 0.79 8.71 -10.11
C LYS A 143 1.27 9.77 -11.10
N ALA A 144 2.38 10.45 -10.82
CA ALA A 144 2.95 11.47 -11.72
C ALA A 144 3.38 10.85 -13.06
N MET A 145 4.04 9.68 -13.04
CA MET A 145 4.42 8.94 -14.24
C MET A 145 3.20 8.55 -15.09
N TYR A 146 2.14 8.06 -14.43
CA TYR A 146 0.88 7.77 -15.12
C TYR A 146 0.24 9.03 -15.74
N GLN A 147 0.21 10.15 -15.01
CA GLN A 147 -0.34 11.41 -15.53
C GLN A 147 0.44 11.90 -16.75
N GLN A 148 1.76 11.76 -16.74
CA GLN A 148 2.59 12.06 -17.91
C GLN A 148 2.20 11.18 -19.11
N GLN A 149 1.97 9.88 -18.90
CA GLN A 149 1.57 8.96 -19.97
C GLN A 149 0.19 9.31 -20.53
N VAL A 150 -0.78 9.68 -19.67
CA VAL A 150 -2.08 10.19 -20.10
C VAL A 150 -1.92 11.44 -20.99
N TYR A 151 -1.05 12.35 -20.59
CA TYR A 151 -0.80 13.56 -21.36
C TYR A 151 -0.21 13.27 -22.74
N ILE A 152 0.83 12.41 -22.80
CA ILE A 152 1.46 11.98 -24.06
C ILE A 152 0.42 11.29 -24.97
N SER A 153 -0.42 10.42 -24.43
CA SER A 153 -1.45 9.72 -25.20
C SER A 153 -2.50 10.66 -25.77
N LYS A 154 -2.91 11.67 -25.01
CA LYS A 154 -3.84 12.70 -25.51
C LYS A 154 -3.23 13.55 -26.61
N LEU A 155 -1.94 13.90 -26.49
CA LEU A 155 -1.23 14.63 -27.55
C LEU A 155 -1.15 13.81 -28.84
N LYS A 156 -0.87 12.50 -28.74
CA LYS A 156 -0.86 11.60 -29.91
C LYS A 156 -2.25 11.51 -30.58
N GLU A 157 -3.32 11.38 -29.81
CA GLU A 157 -4.68 11.41 -30.34
C GLU A 157 -5.02 12.74 -31.05
N GLN A 158 -4.51 13.84 -30.52
CA GLN A 158 -4.71 15.16 -31.12
C GLN A 158 -3.90 15.30 -32.43
N GLU A 159 -2.65 14.83 -32.47
CA GLU A 159 -1.83 14.78 -33.68
C GLU A 159 -2.51 13.99 -34.78
N GLU A 160 -3.05 12.80 -34.46
CA GLU A 160 -3.77 11.97 -35.43
C GLU A 160 -5.04 12.65 -35.95
N ARG A 161 -5.73 13.44 -35.12
CA ARG A 161 -6.99 14.12 -35.49
C ARG A 161 -6.74 15.37 -36.31
N ASP A 162 -5.78 16.20 -35.90
CA ASP A 162 -5.61 17.54 -36.43
C ASP A 162 -4.47 17.61 -37.46
N GLY A 163 -3.66 16.54 -37.60
CA GLY A 163 -2.51 16.48 -38.50
C GLY A 163 -1.36 17.43 -38.12
N ILE A 164 -1.38 17.93 -36.86
CA ILE A 164 -0.36 18.84 -36.33
C ILE A 164 0.72 18.04 -35.60
N PRO A 165 1.98 18.09 -36.02
CA PRO A 165 3.06 17.34 -35.39
C PRO A 165 3.20 17.62 -33.88
N LEU A 166 3.46 16.59 -33.09
CA LEU A 166 3.52 16.59 -31.62
C LEU A 166 4.46 17.66 -31.05
N TYR A 167 5.58 17.93 -31.73
CA TYR A 167 6.56 18.96 -31.32
C TYR A 167 5.98 20.38 -31.36
N LEU A 168 5.03 20.68 -32.25
CA LEU A 168 4.37 22.00 -32.32
C LEU A 168 3.39 22.18 -31.14
N CYS A 169 2.68 21.10 -30.73
CA CYS A 169 1.80 21.14 -29.57
C CYS A 169 2.59 21.38 -28.25
N LEU A 170 3.78 20.80 -28.13
CA LEU A 170 4.64 21.01 -26.97
C LEU A 170 5.18 22.44 -26.89
N LEU A 171 5.51 23.08 -28.02
CA LEU A 171 5.96 24.47 -28.04
C LEU A 171 4.86 25.46 -27.65
N GLN A 172 3.60 25.18 -27.97
CA GLN A 172 2.45 26.03 -27.59
C GLN A 172 2.09 25.93 -26.09
N SER A 173 2.45 24.84 -25.41
CA SER A 173 2.17 24.66 -23.97
C SER A 173 3.21 25.32 -23.06
N VAL A 174 4.32 25.81 -23.62
CA VAL A 174 5.44 26.43 -22.87
C VAL A 174 5.43 27.97 -23.00
N LEU A 175 4.61 28.53 -23.88
CA LEU A 175 4.37 29.97 -24.03
C LEU A 175 3.12 30.39 -23.28
#